data_5899bc0afbc695fd43000fb1b1d9b3f7
#
_entry.id   5899bc0afbc695fd43000fb1b1d9b3f7
#
_cell.length_a   1.000
_cell.length_b   1.000
_cell.length_c   1.000
_cell.angle_alpha   90.00
_cell.angle_beta   90.00
_cell.angle_gamma   90.00
#
_symmetry.space_group_name_H-M   'P 1'
#
loop_
_entity.id
_entity.type
_entity.pdbx_description
1 polymer ?
#
loop_
_entity_poly.entity_id
_entity_poly.type
_entity_poly.pdbx_seq_one_letter_code
_entity_poly.pdbx_strand_id
1 'polypeptide(L)'
;MLGGRLYLAKPEEKLKTKGSIVFHFLDGKRLYFINFRLGWLHALDREGMDEKLATLGIEPLDKEFSLEKFTSMLSEKKATIKSLLVDQQFIAGIGNCYSDEILFNASIRPDRKADDLRVGEISSLYSAIPFTLKEAILNGGYMDKPFAKDDKLTGGQNKLLKVYDREGENCYLCSDKIEMTMISGKKSYFCPTCQK
;
A
#
# COMPACT_ATOMS: atom_id res chain seq x y z
N MET A 1 9.75 2.46 1.26
CA MET A 1 10.99 3.23 0.99
C MET A 1 10.64 4.71 0.99
N LEU A 2 11.17 5.51 1.88
CA LEU A 2 10.96 6.96 1.89
C LEU A 2 11.73 7.59 0.73
N GLY A 3 11.03 7.96 -0.36
CA GLY A 3 11.59 8.57 -1.56
C GLY A 3 12.50 7.66 -2.40
N GLY A 4 12.64 6.38 -2.03
CA GLY A 4 13.39 5.40 -2.78
C GLY A 4 12.60 4.85 -3.96
N ARG A 5 13.27 4.59 -5.09
CA ARG A 5 12.65 4.00 -6.28
C ARG A 5 13.57 3.04 -7.00
N LEU A 6 12.98 2.15 -7.76
CA LEU A 6 13.64 1.34 -8.76
C LEU A 6 13.54 2.03 -10.13
N TYR A 7 14.58 1.89 -10.94
CA TYR A 7 14.56 2.35 -12.32
C TYR A 7 15.31 1.38 -13.22
N LEU A 8 14.64 0.90 -14.26
CA LEU A 8 15.21 0.00 -15.25
C LEU A 8 15.69 0.78 -16.47
N ALA A 9 17.00 0.90 -16.63
CA ALA A 9 17.63 1.57 -17.77
C ALA A 9 17.96 0.59 -18.89
N LYS A 10 17.78 1.03 -20.14
CA LYS A 10 18.26 0.33 -21.34
C LYS A 10 19.79 0.42 -21.45
N PRO A 11 20.45 -0.44 -22.26
CA PRO A 11 21.92 -0.45 -22.39
C PRO A 11 22.50 0.90 -22.79
N GLU A 12 21.86 1.60 -23.71
CA GLU A 12 22.28 2.90 -24.27
C GLU A 12 21.96 4.09 -23.35
N GLU A 13 21.15 3.90 -22.32
CA GLU A 13 20.66 4.97 -21.47
C GLU A 13 21.68 5.36 -20.39
N LYS A 14 22.10 6.63 -20.39
CA LYS A 14 23.00 7.18 -19.37
C LYS A 14 22.21 7.95 -18.32
N LEU A 15 22.12 7.42 -17.10
CA LEU A 15 21.50 8.12 -15.99
C LEU A 15 22.49 9.10 -15.35
N LYS A 16 22.04 10.35 -15.13
CA LYS A 16 22.79 11.35 -14.36
C LYS A 16 22.77 11.09 -12.86
N THR A 17 21.80 10.30 -12.39
CA THR A 17 21.60 9.98 -10.96
C THR A 17 22.42 8.74 -10.58
N LYS A 18 23.17 8.84 -9.50
CA LYS A 18 23.87 7.67 -8.92
C LYS A 18 22.84 6.77 -8.22
N GLY A 19 22.83 5.48 -8.55
CA GLY A 19 22.14 4.46 -7.77
C GLY A 19 22.91 4.11 -6.50
N SER A 20 22.21 3.79 -5.43
CA SER A 20 22.84 3.22 -4.22
C SER A 20 23.33 1.79 -4.49
N ILE A 21 22.56 1.03 -5.29
CA ILE A 21 22.88 -0.32 -5.79
C ILE A 21 22.49 -0.36 -7.26
N VAL A 22 23.27 -1.07 -8.07
CA VAL A 22 22.98 -1.28 -9.50
C VAL A 22 23.16 -2.76 -9.84
N PHE A 23 22.11 -3.38 -10.35
CA PHE A 23 22.22 -4.70 -10.96
C PHE A 23 22.45 -4.56 -12.47
N HIS A 24 23.45 -5.27 -12.97
CA HIS A 24 23.73 -5.38 -14.39
C HIS A 24 23.20 -6.73 -14.90
N PHE A 25 22.33 -6.69 -15.88
CA PHE A 25 21.80 -7.88 -16.53
C PHE A 25 22.61 -8.25 -17.77
N LEU A 26 22.57 -9.53 -18.15
CA LEU A 26 23.30 -10.05 -19.31
C LEU A 26 22.87 -9.42 -20.64
N ASP A 27 21.63 -8.96 -20.74
CA ASP A 27 21.10 -8.22 -21.91
C ASP A 27 21.53 -6.74 -21.95
N GLY A 28 22.43 -6.33 -21.05
CA GLY A 28 22.95 -4.98 -20.94
C GLY A 28 22.06 -3.98 -20.20
N LYS A 29 20.84 -4.35 -19.81
CA LYS A 29 19.99 -3.52 -18.95
C LYS A 29 20.58 -3.36 -17.56
N ARG A 30 20.18 -2.29 -16.87
CA ARG A 30 20.63 -1.99 -15.51
C ARG A 30 19.46 -1.59 -14.64
N LEU A 31 19.29 -2.26 -13.49
CA LEU A 31 18.30 -1.91 -12.49
C LEU A 31 18.97 -1.08 -11.40
N TYR A 32 18.57 0.17 -11.28
CA TYR A 32 19.05 1.12 -10.30
C TYR A 32 18.12 1.18 -9.09
N PHE A 33 18.71 1.08 -7.91
CA PHE A 33 18.08 1.43 -6.63
C PHE A 33 18.47 2.86 -6.29
N ILE A 34 17.54 3.80 -6.43
CA ILE A 34 17.79 5.24 -6.27
C ILE A 34 17.20 5.69 -4.93
N ASN A 35 17.97 6.48 -4.16
CA ASN A 35 17.58 6.97 -2.82
C ASN A 35 17.22 5.83 -1.84
N PHE A 36 17.94 4.73 -1.88
CA PHE A 36 17.71 3.56 -1.05
C PHE A 36 18.27 3.79 0.37
N ARG A 37 17.58 4.63 1.17
CA ARG A 37 18.07 5.06 2.50
C ARG A 37 17.62 4.17 3.65
N LEU A 38 16.42 3.58 3.57
CA LEU A 38 15.78 2.79 4.61
C LEU A 38 15.26 1.46 4.04
N GLY A 39 16.05 0.80 3.24
CA GLY A 39 15.72 -0.49 2.67
C GLY A 39 16.80 -1.51 2.94
N TRP A 40 16.46 -2.76 2.79
CA TRP A 40 17.36 -3.91 2.92
C TRP A 40 17.40 -4.66 1.62
N LEU A 41 18.56 -5.14 1.24
CA LEU A 41 18.77 -6.09 0.16
C LEU A 41 19.52 -7.29 0.74
N HIS A 42 18.91 -8.45 0.65
CA HIS A 42 19.49 -9.70 1.11
C HIS A 42 19.70 -10.63 -0.09
N ALA A 43 20.83 -11.30 -0.14
CA ALA A 43 21.03 -12.47 -0.96
C ALA A 43 20.86 -13.69 -0.04
N LEU A 44 19.79 -14.42 -0.22
CA LEU A 44 19.42 -15.54 0.63
C LEU A 44 19.26 -16.81 -0.23
N ASP A 45 19.51 -17.96 0.36
CA ASP A 45 19.04 -19.24 -0.16
C ASP A 45 17.51 -19.38 0.09
N ARG A 46 16.95 -20.52 -0.29
CA ARG A 46 15.52 -20.78 -0.16
C ARG A 46 15.06 -20.78 1.28
N GLU A 47 15.82 -21.40 2.18
CA GLU A 47 15.51 -21.51 3.59
C GLU A 47 15.48 -20.13 4.27
N GLY A 48 16.53 -19.33 4.08
CA GLY A 48 16.60 -17.97 4.62
C GLY A 48 15.53 -17.02 4.03
N MET A 49 15.09 -17.25 2.78
CA MET A 49 13.95 -16.52 2.21
C MET A 49 12.65 -16.92 2.90
N ASP A 50 12.38 -18.22 3.07
CA ASP A 50 11.17 -18.73 3.70
C ASP A 50 11.08 -18.27 5.17
N GLU A 51 12.18 -18.27 5.93
CA GLU A 51 12.25 -17.69 7.27
C GLU A 51 11.88 -16.20 7.30
N LYS A 52 12.41 -15.41 6.35
CA LYS A 52 12.09 -13.98 6.26
C LYS A 52 10.63 -13.73 5.92
N LEU A 53 10.07 -14.50 5.02
CA LEU A 53 8.66 -14.37 4.60
C LEU A 53 7.69 -14.86 5.68
N ALA A 54 8.07 -15.84 6.50
CA ALA A 54 7.25 -16.36 7.59
C ALA A 54 6.90 -15.31 8.66
N THR A 55 7.62 -14.19 8.73
CA THR A 55 7.30 -13.06 9.62
C THR A 55 6.19 -12.15 9.09
N LEU A 56 5.81 -12.29 7.82
CA LEU A 56 4.76 -11.50 7.22
C LEU A 56 3.38 -12.08 7.55
N GLY A 57 2.39 -11.20 7.62
CA GLY A 57 0.98 -11.56 7.74
C GLY A 57 0.42 -12.15 6.45
N ILE A 58 -0.89 -12.37 6.45
CA ILE A 58 -1.59 -12.93 5.30
C ILE A 58 -1.48 -12.01 4.08
N GLU A 59 -1.27 -12.61 2.92
CA GLU A 59 -1.31 -11.91 1.62
C GLU A 59 -2.77 -11.63 1.21
N PRO A 60 -3.18 -10.37 1.04
CA PRO A 60 -4.59 -10.01 0.81
C PRO A 60 -5.13 -10.40 -0.58
N LEU A 61 -4.26 -10.80 -1.49
CA LEU A 61 -4.64 -11.28 -2.83
C LEU A 61 -4.52 -12.79 -2.99
N ASP A 62 -4.11 -13.49 -1.94
CA ASP A 62 -4.02 -14.95 -1.94
C ASP A 62 -5.39 -15.59 -1.70
N LYS A 63 -5.54 -16.85 -2.14
CA LYS A 63 -6.74 -17.68 -1.92
C LYS A 63 -6.99 -17.97 -0.44
N GLU A 64 -5.95 -17.95 0.37
CA GLU A 64 -6.05 -18.15 1.82
C GLU A 64 -6.67 -16.96 2.56
N PHE A 65 -6.77 -15.78 1.97
CA PHE A 65 -7.43 -14.62 2.53
C PHE A 65 -8.95 -14.79 2.41
N SER A 66 -9.59 -15.43 3.39
CA SER A 66 -11.05 -15.60 3.45
C SER A 66 -11.69 -14.65 4.48
N LEU A 67 -13.01 -14.42 4.34
CA LEU A 67 -13.77 -13.59 5.28
C LEU A 67 -13.72 -14.16 6.71
N GLU A 68 -13.84 -15.48 6.85
CA GLU A 68 -13.78 -16.17 8.15
C GLU A 68 -12.42 -15.94 8.82
N LYS A 69 -11.33 -16.15 8.06
CA LYS A 69 -9.97 -15.95 8.56
C LYS A 69 -9.74 -14.49 8.95
N PHE A 70 -10.15 -13.55 8.10
CA PHE A 70 -10.02 -12.12 8.38
C PHE A 70 -10.83 -11.70 9.61
N THR A 71 -12.07 -12.18 9.76
CA THR A 71 -12.91 -11.94 10.93
C THR A 71 -12.25 -12.48 12.20
N SER A 72 -11.73 -13.71 12.15
CA SER A 72 -11.00 -14.32 13.28
C SER A 72 -9.76 -13.52 13.65
N MET A 73 -9.00 -13.03 12.66
CA MET A 73 -7.81 -12.20 12.91
C MET A 73 -8.14 -10.87 13.57
N LEU A 74 -9.31 -10.28 13.33
CA LEU A 74 -9.74 -9.01 13.92
C LEU A 74 -10.32 -9.17 15.33
N SER A 75 -10.93 -10.31 15.65
CA SER A 75 -11.74 -10.51 16.88
C SER A 75 -10.99 -10.23 18.20
N GLU A 76 -9.68 -10.38 18.23
CA GLU A 76 -8.84 -10.18 19.42
C GLU A 76 -8.04 -8.87 19.38
N LYS A 77 -8.25 -8.03 18.35
CA LYS A 77 -7.45 -6.83 18.13
C LYS A 77 -8.13 -5.58 18.66
N LYS A 78 -7.50 -4.92 19.62
CA LYS A 78 -7.96 -3.64 20.20
C LYS A 78 -7.33 -2.40 19.54
N ALA A 79 -6.45 -2.59 18.57
CA ALA A 79 -5.81 -1.52 17.84
C ALA A 79 -6.79 -0.85 16.85
N THR A 80 -6.45 0.37 16.39
CA THR A 80 -7.23 1.00 15.32
C THR A 80 -7.11 0.21 14.03
N ILE A 81 -8.19 0.19 13.25
CA ILE A 81 -8.22 -0.56 11.99
C ILE A 81 -7.14 -0.08 11.01
N LYS A 82 -6.86 1.22 10.98
CA LYS A 82 -5.75 1.78 10.20
C LYS A 82 -4.41 1.19 10.62
N SER A 83 -4.14 1.09 11.92
CA SER A 83 -2.87 0.54 12.42
C SER A 83 -2.68 -0.91 12.03
N LEU A 84 -3.75 -1.71 12.07
CA LEU A 84 -3.71 -3.12 11.65
C LEU A 84 -3.48 -3.27 10.14
N LEU A 85 -4.14 -2.46 9.31
CA LEU A 85 -3.96 -2.53 7.86
C LEU A 85 -2.54 -2.19 7.39
N VAL A 86 -1.78 -1.40 8.16
CA VAL A 86 -0.38 -1.08 7.82
C VAL A 86 0.65 -1.95 8.55
N ASP A 87 0.20 -2.85 9.41
CA ASP A 87 1.06 -3.81 10.09
C ASP A 87 1.33 -5.00 9.18
N GLN A 88 2.57 -5.11 8.71
CA GLN A 88 2.98 -6.16 7.79
C GLN A 88 2.97 -7.56 8.40
N GLN A 89 2.90 -7.70 9.74
CA GLN A 89 2.73 -8.98 10.43
C GLN A 89 1.26 -9.39 10.53
N PHE A 90 0.33 -8.43 10.40
CA PHE A 90 -1.11 -8.69 10.37
C PHE A 90 -1.59 -8.99 8.95
N ILE A 91 -1.31 -8.08 8.00
CA ILE A 91 -1.64 -8.22 6.58
C ILE A 91 -0.51 -7.64 5.74
N ALA A 92 0.04 -8.43 4.83
CA ALA A 92 1.19 -8.04 4.04
C ALA A 92 0.82 -7.09 2.90
N GLY A 93 1.76 -6.25 2.46
CA GLY A 93 1.68 -5.47 1.23
C GLY A 93 0.84 -4.19 1.30
N ILE A 94 0.10 -3.92 2.36
CA ILE A 94 -0.69 -2.70 2.50
C ILE A 94 0.14 -1.61 3.17
N GLY A 95 0.29 -0.48 2.49
CA GLY A 95 0.98 0.71 3.00
C GLY A 95 0.01 1.84 3.36
N ASN A 96 0.58 3.01 3.72
CA ASN A 96 -0.20 4.16 4.18
C ASN A 96 -1.23 4.66 3.17
N CYS A 97 -0.85 4.73 1.89
CA CYS A 97 -1.74 5.18 0.83
C CYS A 97 -2.97 4.26 0.69
N TYR A 98 -2.72 2.99 0.43
CA TYR A 98 -3.83 2.06 0.16
C TYR A 98 -4.68 1.74 1.39
N SER A 99 -4.14 1.82 2.61
CA SER A 99 -4.97 1.66 3.80
C SER A 99 -6.03 2.77 3.96
N ASP A 100 -5.74 4.02 3.57
CA ASP A 100 -6.72 5.10 3.55
C ASP A 100 -7.78 4.89 2.44
N GLU A 101 -7.35 4.52 1.24
CA GLU A 101 -8.25 4.22 0.12
C GLU A 101 -9.17 3.01 0.40
N ILE A 102 -8.64 1.95 1.03
CA ILE A 102 -9.41 0.78 1.46
C ILE A 102 -10.49 1.19 2.48
N LEU A 103 -10.11 1.98 3.49
CA LEU A 103 -11.03 2.43 4.53
C LEU A 103 -12.11 3.36 3.98
N PHE A 104 -11.77 4.20 3.00
CA PHE A 104 -12.75 5.00 2.28
C PHE A 104 -13.74 4.13 1.49
N ASN A 105 -13.25 3.14 0.74
CA ASN A 105 -14.10 2.20 0.00
C ASN A 105 -14.99 1.35 0.92
N ALA A 106 -14.53 1.06 2.14
CA ALA A 106 -15.31 0.35 3.15
C ALA A 106 -16.24 1.26 3.96
N SER A 107 -16.18 2.60 3.78
CA SER A 107 -16.92 3.61 4.56
C SER A 107 -16.61 3.56 6.07
N ILE A 108 -15.40 3.19 6.45
CA ILE A 108 -14.95 3.06 7.85
C ILE A 108 -13.93 4.16 8.16
N ARG A 109 -14.10 4.85 9.29
CA ARG A 109 -13.11 5.81 9.79
C ARG A 109 -11.82 5.12 10.19
N PRO A 110 -10.66 5.74 9.91
CA PRO A 110 -9.36 5.12 10.19
C PRO A 110 -9.04 4.97 11.70
N ASP A 111 -9.66 5.78 12.54
CA ASP A 111 -9.51 5.79 14.00
C ASP A 111 -10.41 4.77 14.73
N ARG A 112 -11.35 4.10 14.04
CA ARG A 112 -12.19 3.04 14.60
C ARG A 112 -11.33 1.89 15.11
N LYS A 113 -11.67 1.33 16.26
CA LYS A 113 -11.06 0.11 16.79
C LYS A 113 -11.58 -1.11 16.06
N ALA A 114 -10.72 -2.12 15.92
CA ALA A 114 -11.10 -3.35 15.22
C ALA A 114 -12.21 -4.14 15.94
N ASP A 115 -12.19 -4.14 17.27
CA ASP A 115 -13.21 -4.79 18.13
C ASP A 115 -14.55 -4.05 18.16
N ASP A 116 -14.61 -2.80 17.71
CA ASP A 116 -15.85 -2.02 17.57
C ASP A 116 -16.55 -2.21 16.21
N LEU A 117 -15.94 -2.94 15.28
CA LEU A 117 -16.50 -3.14 13.94
C LEU A 117 -17.62 -4.17 13.96
N ARG A 118 -18.74 -3.83 13.32
CA ARG A 118 -19.88 -4.74 13.13
C ARG A 118 -19.57 -5.75 12.02
N VAL A 119 -20.30 -6.87 12.02
CA VAL A 119 -20.14 -7.93 11.01
C VAL A 119 -20.23 -7.40 9.58
N GLY A 120 -21.20 -6.51 9.31
CA GLY A 120 -21.35 -5.89 7.99
C GLY A 120 -20.18 -4.99 7.60
N GLU A 121 -19.59 -4.25 8.57
CA GLU A 121 -18.41 -3.42 8.35
C GLU A 121 -17.17 -4.27 8.06
N ILE A 122 -17.01 -5.39 8.78
CA ILE A 122 -15.93 -6.36 8.52
C ILE A 122 -16.05 -6.95 7.12
N SER A 123 -17.26 -7.32 6.70
CA SER A 123 -17.51 -7.83 5.34
C SER A 123 -17.22 -6.79 4.26
N SER A 124 -17.61 -5.53 4.49
CA SER A 124 -17.29 -4.40 3.59
C SER A 124 -15.79 -4.17 3.48
N LEU A 125 -15.10 -4.19 4.62
CA LEU A 125 -13.64 -4.01 4.67
C LEU A 125 -12.92 -5.17 3.95
N TYR A 126 -13.32 -6.41 4.21
CA TYR A 126 -12.79 -7.59 3.55
C TYR A 126 -12.90 -7.47 2.02
N SER A 127 -14.06 -7.03 1.53
CA SER A 127 -14.29 -6.85 0.09
C SER A 127 -13.50 -5.66 -0.49
N ALA A 128 -13.38 -4.56 0.26
CA ALA A 128 -12.65 -3.36 -0.17
C ALA A 128 -11.15 -3.59 -0.31
N ILE A 129 -10.54 -4.48 0.48
CA ILE A 129 -9.10 -4.76 0.45
C ILE A 129 -8.67 -5.26 -0.94
N PRO A 130 -9.11 -6.45 -1.43
CA PRO A 130 -8.67 -6.94 -2.72
C PRO A 130 -9.20 -6.08 -3.88
N PHE A 131 -10.36 -5.45 -3.75
CA PHE A 131 -10.88 -4.53 -4.76
C PHE A 131 -9.93 -3.36 -4.99
N THR A 132 -9.55 -2.63 -3.93
CA THR A 132 -8.66 -1.47 -4.02
C THR A 132 -7.28 -1.83 -4.55
N LEU A 133 -6.71 -2.95 -4.08
CA LEU A 133 -5.38 -3.39 -4.50
C LEU A 133 -5.36 -3.83 -5.97
N LYS A 134 -6.37 -4.55 -6.44
CA LYS A 134 -6.48 -4.96 -7.85
C LYS A 134 -6.66 -3.75 -8.77
N GLU A 135 -7.52 -2.80 -8.39
CA GLU A 135 -7.69 -1.54 -9.11
C GLU A 135 -6.36 -0.79 -9.22
N ALA A 136 -5.63 -0.67 -8.11
CA ALA A 136 -4.32 -0.02 -8.09
C ALA A 136 -3.28 -0.72 -8.98
N ILE A 137 -3.22 -2.04 -8.98
CA ILE A 137 -2.32 -2.83 -9.82
C ILE A 137 -2.63 -2.59 -11.31
N LEU A 138 -3.90 -2.64 -11.70
CA LEU A 138 -4.34 -2.39 -13.08
C LEU A 138 -3.96 -0.99 -13.58
N ASN A 139 -3.96 0.00 -12.68
CA ASN A 139 -3.61 1.39 -12.99
C ASN A 139 -2.11 1.72 -12.76
N GLY A 140 -1.25 0.74 -12.53
CA GLY A 140 0.20 0.94 -12.37
C GLY A 140 0.64 1.51 -11.02
N GLY A 141 -0.22 1.44 -10.00
CA GLY A 141 0.07 1.81 -8.62
C GLY A 141 0.24 3.31 -8.35
N TYR A 142 0.48 3.62 -7.08
CA TYR A 142 0.83 4.97 -6.60
C TYR A 142 2.34 5.15 -6.68
N MET A 143 2.82 6.02 -7.56
CA MET A 143 4.24 6.31 -7.75
C MET A 143 4.45 7.67 -8.43
N ASP A 144 5.43 8.44 -7.97
CA ASP A 144 5.70 9.78 -8.53
C ASP A 144 6.54 9.75 -9.81
N LYS A 145 7.22 8.66 -10.09
CA LYS A 145 8.18 8.57 -11.19
C LYS A 145 8.10 7.20 -11.87
N PRO A 146 8.24 7.16 -13.20
CA PRO A 146 8.15 5.93 -13.97
C PRO A 146 9.27 4.95 -13.60
N PHE A 147 8.99 3.66 -13.78
CA PHE A 147 9.94 2.55 -13.57
C PHE A 147 11.01 2.49 -14.68
N ALA A 148 10.68 2.93 -15.90
CA ALA A 148 11.57 2.99 -17.06
C ALA A 148 11.22 4.20 -17.94
N LYS A 149 12.10 4.55 -18.88
CA LYS A 149 11.93 5.72 -19.76
C LYS A 149 10.61 5.72 -20.55
N ASP A 150 10.21 4.56 -21.04
CA ASP A 150 9.01 4.39 -21.87
C ASP A 150 7.79 3.90 -21.08
N ASP A 151 7.91 3.81 -19.76
CA ASP A 151 6.84 3.39 -18.87
C ASP A 151 5.79 4.49 -18.73
N LYS A 152 4.57 4.20 -19.16
CA LYS A 152 3.41 5.10 -19.09
C LYS A 152 2.35 4.64 -18.08
N LEU A 153 2.54 3.46 -17.50
CA LEU A 153 1.57 2.86 -16.58
C LEU A 153 1.84 3.26 -15.13
N THR A 154 3.11 3.22 -14.70
CA THR A 154 3.50 3.50 -13.31
C THR A 154 3.03 4.89 -12.86
N GLY A 155 2.30 4.93 -11.74
CA GLY A 155 1.73 6.15 -11.17
C GLY A 155 0.37 6.54 -11.73
N GLY A 156 -0.23 5.73 -12.61
CA GLY A 156 -1.57 6.01 -13.14
C GLY A 156 -2.65 6.06 -12.05
N GLN A 157 -2.47 5.35 -10.94
CA GLN A 157 -3.38 5.40 -9.79
C GLN A 157 -3.38 6.77 -9.08
N ASN A 158 -2.35 7.61 -9.20
CA ASN A 158 -2.25 8.88 -8.48
C ASN A 158 -3.46 9.80 -8.70
N LYS A 159 -4.01 9.83 -9.91
CA LYS A 159 -5.17 10.65 -10.28
C LYS A 159 -6.50 10.06 -9.85
N LEU A 160 -6.52 8.82 -9.39
CA LEU A 160 -7.71 8.06 -9.00
C LEU A 160 -7.85 7.94 -7.48
N LEU A 161 -6.91 8.48 -6.72
CA LEU A 161 -6.95 8.48 -5.26
C LEU A 161 -8.15 9.29 -4.76
N LYS A 162 -8.89 8.71 -3.82
CA LYS A 162 -10.15 9.26 -3.33
C LYS A 162 -9.96 10.15 -2.11
N VAL A 163 -9.02 9.79 -1.22
CA VAL A 163 -8.76 10.52 0.02
C VAL A 163 -7.27 10.76 0.28
N TYR A 164 -6.39 9.82 -0.11
CA TYR A 164 -4.98 9.90 0.24
C TYR A 164 -4.31 11.14 -0.35
N ASP A 165 -3.64 11.93 0.52
CA ASP A 165 -2.92 13.19 0.22
C ASP A 165 -3.81 14.29 -0.39
N ARG A 166 -5.14 14.25 -0.09
CA ARG A 166 -6.14 15.19 -0.60
C ARG A 166 -6.79 16.03 0.51
N GLU A 167 -6.05 16.31 1.60
CA GLU A 167 -6.53 17.17 2.69
C GLU A 167 -7.04 18.53 2.17
N GLY A 168 -8.23 18.92 2.62
CA GLY A 168 -8.91 20.17 2.22
C GLY A 168 -9.57 20.14 0.85
N GLU A 169 -9.39 19.10 0.03
CA GLU A 169 -10.12 18.92 -1.22
C GLU A 169 -11.54 18.39 -0.99
N ASN A 170 -12.39 18.54 -1.97
CA ASN A 170 -13.75 18.01 -1.89
C ASN A 170 -13.76 16.48 -2.07
N CYS A 171 -14.53 15.81 -1.24
CA CYS A 171 -14.84 14.39 -1.40
C CYS A 171 -15.64 14.18 -2.70
N TYR A 172 -15.27 13.17 -3.48
CA TYR A 172 -15.96 12.86 -4.74
C TYR A 172 -17.39 12.32 -4.56
N LEU A 173 -17.76 11.83 -3.36
CA LEU A 173 -19.09 11.25 -3.09
C LEU A 173 -20.07 12.24 -2.47
N CYS A 174 -19.63 13.10 -1.53
CA CYS A 174 -20.53 13.98 -0.78
C CYS A 174 -20.15 15.45 -0.85
N SER A 175 -19.07 15.80 -1.53
CA SER A 175 -18.52 17.17 -1.66
C SER A 175 -18.03 17.81 -0.35
N ASP A 176 -18.07 17.11 0.78
CA ASP A 176 -17.49 17.57 2.03
C ASP A 176 -15.94 17.53 1.97
N LYS A 177 -15.28 18.18 2.90
CA LYS A 177 -13.81 18.26 2.89
C LYS A 177 -13.16 16.98 3.39
N ILE A 178 -12.12 16.54 2.69
CA ILE A 178 -11.23 15.48 3.17
C ILE A 178 -10.42 16.05 4.34
N GLU A 179 -10.42 15.33 5.44
CA GLU A 179 -9.66 15.63 6.64
C GLU A 179 -8.42 14.73 6.76
N MET A 180 -7.45 15.20 7.54
CA MET A 180 -6.24 14.45 7.90
C MET A 180 -6.12 14.35 9.42
N THR A 181 -5.76 13.18 9.90
CA THR A 181 -5.43 12.94 11.30
C THR A 181 -4.15 12.10 11.41
N MET A 182 -3.56 12.09 12.61
CA MET A 182 -2.39 11.27 12.91
C MET A 182 -2.81 10.00 13.65
N ILE A 183 -2.50 8.84 13.09
CA ILE A 183 -2.76 7.53 13.70
C ILE A 183 -1.45 6.75 13.76
N SER A 184 -1.01 6.41 14.97
CA SER A 184 0.24 5.67 15.21
C SER A 184 1.45 6.27 14.46
N GLY A 185 1.55 7.62 14.48
CA GLY A 185 2.65 8.35 13.84
C GLY A 185 2.57 8.45 12.31
N LYS A 186 1.47 8.02 11.69
CA LYS A 186 1.23 8.12 10.25
C LYS A 186 0.07 9.06 9.95
N LYS A 187 0.22 9.89 8.91
CA LYS A 187 -0.91 10.66 8.36
C LYS A 187 -1.98 9.70 7.84
N SER A 188 -3.22 9.98 8.11
CA SER A 188 -4.37 9.25 7.63
C SER A 188 -5.42 10.21 7.11
N TYR A 189 -5.88 10.01 5.89
CA TYR A 189 -6.81 10.87 5.18
C TYR A 189 -8.16 10.19 5.05
N PHE A 190 -9.24 10.93 5.31
CA PHE A 190 -10.59 10.37 5.29
C PHE A 190 -11.65 11.45 5.03
N CYS A 191 -12.84 11.04 4.61
CA CYS A 191 -14.01 11.89 4.53
C CYS A 191 -14.86 11.72 5.79
N PRO A 192 -15.07 12.76 6.63
CA PRO A 192 -15.81 12.64 7.88
C PRO A 192 -17.30 12.32 7.69
N THR A 193 -17.86 12.63 6.53
CA THR A 193 -19.25 12.36 6.18
C THR A 193 -19.45 10.95 5.63
N CYS A 194 -18.58 10.47 4.74
CA CYS A 194 -18.73 9.16 4.09
C CYS A 194 -18.24 8.00 4.96
N GLN A 195 -17.31 8.25 5.88
CA GLN A 195 -16.72 7.22 6.75
C GLN A 195 -17.25 7.37 8.18
N LYS A 196 -17.68 6.27 8.78
CA LYS A 196 -18.29 6.22 10.12
C LYS A 196 -17.46 5.39 11.09
#